data_7045860b53ba6670cd3fa32c9b4f3ed3
#
_entry.id   7045860b53ba6670cd3fa32c9b4f3ed3
#
_cell.length_a   1.000
_cell.length_b   1.000
_cell.length_c   1.000
_cell.angle_alpha   90.00
_cell.angle_beta   90.00
_cell.angle_gamma   90.00
#
_symmetry.space_group_name_H-M   'P 1'
#
loop_
_entity.id
_entity.type
_entity.pdbx_description
1 polymer ?
#
loop_
_entity_poly.entity_id
_entity_poly.type
_entity_poly.pdbx_seq_one_letter_code
_entity_poly.pdbx_strand_id
1 'polypeptide(L)'
;MNLADILDNHAERRSDRPAVVHDGGIVTHGEFADLTRRWAAHLMDGGYGRGDLIGLNLKDTVEHVIALYAIARCGAVILPMDWRWTVDEKRRIADFFSARLVLCEKDDDLIESNVIAETAIIDDDWRAAVSAANGYRPFTTVDNPMLLLSLSSGTTGTPKGPVISHDQMFARFMIYFMTLGFDERTRFLCASPLYFGGSRGYTMCALYCGATVVMFPQPFTIADLVAATARERASHLFLVPTVLRRLLEIPSGTPDAPLLGDLDCLLSTGGALHPEE
;
A
#
# COMPACT_ATOMS: atom_id res chain seq x y z
N MET A 1 -14.08 -7.16 -12.35
CA MET A 1 -13.31 -5.90 -12.56
C MET A 1 -11.95 -6.06 -11.94
N ASN A 2 -10.88 -5.48 -12.52
CA ASN A 2 -9.59 -5.41 -11.85
C ASN A 2 -9.33 -3.95 -11.41
N LEU A 3 -8.96 -3.75 -10.15
CA LEU A 3 -8.73 -2.41 -9.61
C LEU A 3 -7.55 -1.67 -10.26
N ALA A 4 -6.61 -2.39 -10.87
CA ALA A 4 -5.47 -1.78 -11.55
C ALA A 4 -5.82 -1.17 -12.92
N ASP A 5 -6.99 -1.50 -13.51
CA ASP A 5 -7.39 -0.95 -14.82
C ASP A 5 -7.58 0.57 -14.80
N ILE A 6 -7.96 1.12 -13.64
CA ILE A 6 -8.17 2.55 -13.48
C ILE A 6 -6.88 3.36 -13.73
N LEU A 7 -5.71 2.76 -13.48
CA LEU A 7 -4.43 3.43 -13.65
C LEU A 7 -4.17 3.83 -15.11
N ASP A 8 -4.62 3.02 -16.08
CA ASP A 8 -4.49 3.34 -17.49
C ASP A 8 -5.35 4.58 -17.84
N ASN A 9 -6.54 4.67 -17.26
CA ASN A 9 -7.40 5.85 -17.41
C ASN A 9 -6.76 7.12 -16.79
N HIS A 10 -6.10 6.96 -15.64
CA HIS A 10 -5.38 8.09 -15.02
C HIS A 10 -4.16 8.51 -15.83
N ALA A 11 -3.43 7.55 -16.43
CA ALA A 11 -2.32 7.85 -17.32
C ALA A 11 -2.76 8.64 -18.56
N GLU A 12 -3.95 8.37 -19.11
CA GLU A 12 -4.49 9.10 -20.24
C GLU A 12 -4.98 10.52 -19.89
N ARG A 13 -5.66 10.66 -18.74
CA ARG A 13 -6.38 11.89 -18.40
C ARG A 13 -5.61 12.86 -17.54
N ARG A 14 -4.60 12.39 -16.80
CA ARG A 14 -3.85 13.16 -15.81
C ARG A 14 -2.39 12.73 -15.67
N SER A 15 -1.77 12.39 -16.80
CA SER A 15 -0.42 11.84 -16.88
C SER A 15 0.59 12.57 -15.99
N ASP A 16 0.57 13.89 -16.01
CA ASP A 16 1.56 14.74 -15.34
C ASP A 16 1.24 15.08 -13.88
N ARG A 17 0.06 14.67 -13.39
CA ARG A 17 -0.29 14.91 -11.99
C ARG A 17 0.45 13.94 -11.06
N PRO A 18 0.87 14.40 -9.87
CA PRO A 18 1.48 13.53 -8.87
C PRO A 18 0.54 12.38 -8.45
N ALA A 19 1.02 11.15 -8.56
CA ALA A 19 0.38 9.96 -7.98
C ALA A 19 1.00 9.64 -6.62
N VAL A 20 2.33 9.60 -6.54
CA VAL A 20 3.06 9.33 -5.29
C VAL A 20 4.16 10.36 -5.10
N VAL A 21 4.18 10.98 -3.93
CA VAL A 21 5.26 11.86 -3.45
C VAL A 21 6.06 11.09 -2.41
N HIS A 22 7.38 11.08 -2.54
CA HIS A 22 8.29 10.40 -1.61
C HIS A 22 9.62 11.16 -1.52
N ASP A 23 10.52 10.74 -0.62
CA ASP A 23 11.80 11.44 -0.40
C ASP A 23 12.68 11.53 -1.66
N GLY A 24 12.57 10.58 -2.57
CA GLY A 24 13.30 10.57 -3.84
C GLY A 24 12.68 11.43 -4.94
N GLY A 25 11.51 12.04 -4.70
CA GLY A 25 10.82 12.89 -5.68
C GLY A 25 9.33 12.58 -5.87
N ILE A 26 8.87 12.74 -7.08
CA ILE A 26 7.47 12.58 -7.45
C ILE A 26 7.38 11.51 -8.55
N VAL A 27 6.46 10.59 -8.39
CA VAL A 27 6.02 9.68 -9.45
C VAL A 27 4.64 10.16 -9.91
N THR A 28 4.53 10.52 -11.18
CA THR A 28 3.28 10.97 -11.79
C THR A 28 2.32 9.81 -12.06
N HIS A 29 1.05 10.09 -12.35
CA HIS A 29 0.08 9.04 -12.72
C HIS A 29 0.49 8.29 -13.99
N GLY A 30 1.10 8.97 -14.96
CA GLY A 30 1.63 8.33 -16.16
C GLY A 30 2.77 7.37 -15.85
N GLU A 31 3.75 7.81 -15.07
CA GLU A 31 4.89 6.99 -14.62
C GLU A 31 4.43 5.83 -13.72
N PHE A 32 3.52 6.08 -12.79
CA PHE A 32 2.99 5.05 -11.90
C PHE A 32 2.27 3.94 -12.68
N ALA A 33 1.47 4.30 -13.68
CA ALA A 33 0.81 3.32 -14.53
C ALA A 33 1.82 2.52 -15.37
N ASP A 34 2.84 3.19 -15.94
CA ASP A 34 3.88 2.51 -16.73
C ASP A 34 4.70 1.55 -15.86
N LEU A 35 5.16 1.99 -14.69
CA LEU A 35 5.88 1.15 -13.73
C LEU A 35 5.02 -0.05 -13.31
N THR A 36 3.76 0.17 -12.98
CA THR A 36 2.83 -0.91 -12.61
C THR A 36 2.67 -1.93 -13.73
N ARG A 37 2.55 -1.49 -14.98
CA ARG A 37 2.47 -2.38 -16.15
C ARG A 37 3.73 -3.20 -16.33
N ARG A 38 4.91 -2.59 -16.22
CA ARG A 38 6.21 -3.25 -16.36
C ARG A 38 6.46 -4.27 -15.25
N TRP A 39 6.15 -3.91 -14.01
CA TRP A 39 6.23 -4.84 -12.89
C TRP A 39 5.30 -6.04 -13.08
N ALA A 40 4.04 -5.80 -13.50
CA ALA A 40 3.10 -6.88 -13.78
C ALA A 40 3.59 -7.78 -14.93
N ALA A 41 4.14 -7.18 -16.01
CA ALA A 41 4.70 -7.93 -17.12
C ALA A 41 5.89 -8.79 -16.69
N HIS A 42 6.80 -8.24 -15.88
CA HIS A 42 7.94 -8.97 -15.35
C HIS A 42 7.52 -10.17 -14.48
N LEU A 43 6.53 -9.98 -13.60
CA LEU A 43 5.94 -11.07 -12.83
C LEU A 43 5.32 -12.14 -13.74
N MET A 44 4.56 -11.73 -14.76
CA MET A 44 3.94 -12.66 -15.71
C MET A 44 4.98 -13.42 -16.56
N ASP A 45 6.08 -12.78 -16.95
CA ASP A 45 7.19 -13.41 -17.64
C ASP A 45 7.92 -14.44 -16.75
N GLY A 46 7.95 -14.21 -15.43
CA GLY A 46 8.37 -15.18 -14.41
C GLY A 46 7.36 -16.30 -14.15
N GLY A 47 6.22 -16.31 -14.86
CA GLY A 47 5.16 -17.31 -14.73
C GLY A 47 4.21 -17.11 -13.57
N TYR A 48 4.25 -15.94 -12.91
CA TYR A 48 3.31 -15.60 -11.83
C TYR A 48 2.04 -14.95 -12.38
N GLY A 49 0.91 -15.26 -11.78
CA GLY A 49 -0.36 -14.71 -12.27
C GLY A 49 -1.56 -15.16 -11.45
N ARG A 50 -2.66 -15.41 -12.14
CA ARG A 50 -3.95 -15.68 -11.53
C ARG A 50 -3.92 -16.77 -10.46
N GLY A 51 -4.30 -16.37 -9.24
CA GLY A 51 -4.43 -17.28 -8.11
C GLY A 51 -3.13 -17.54 -7.36
N ASP A 52 -1.99 -17.13 -7.89
CA ASP A 52 -0.73 -17.20 -7.17
C ASP A 52 -0.73 -16.22 -6.01
N LEU A 53 -0.27 -16.65 -4.86
CA LEU A 53 -0.12 -15.81 -3.69
C LEU A 53 1.29 -15.22 -3.67
N ILE A 54 1.39 -13.89 -3.70
CA ILE A 54 2.66 -13.17 -3.70
C ILE A 54 2.80 -12.38 -2.40
N GLY A 55 3.81 -12.72 -1.60
CA GLY A 55 4.17 -12.02 -0.38
C GLY A 55 4.81 -10.67 -0.66
N LEU A 56 4.33 -9.63 0.01
CA LEU A 56 4.95 -8.30 0.02
C LEU A 56 5.67 -8.08 1.34
N ASN A 57 6.96 -8.39 1.37
CA ASN A 57 7.86 -8.19 2.49
C ASN A 57 8.78 -7.00 2.22
N LEU A 58 8.18 -5.85 1.91
CA LEU A 58 8.85 -4.62 1.52
C LEU A 58 8.63 -3.51 2.54
N LYS A 59 9.60 -2.61 2.66
CA LYS A 59 9.46 -1.36 3.42
C LYS A 59 8.35 -0.49 2.83
N ASP A 60 7.93 0.51 3.57
CA ASP A 60 6.87 1.44 3.13
C ASP A 60 7.42 2.45 2.12
N THR A 61 7.70 1.99 0.91
CA THR A 61 8.30 2.74 -0.20
C THR A 61 7.33 2.86 -1.37
N VAL A 62 7.70 3.65 -2.36
CA VAL A 62 6.95 3.74 -3.63
C VAL A 62 6.88 2.41 -4.35
N GLU A 63 7.92 1.58 -4.25
CA GLU A 63 7.97 0.25 -4.85
C GLU A 63 6.95 -0.70 -4.23
N HIS A 64 6.73 -0.61 -2.91
CA HIS A 64 5.65 -1.35 -2.25
C HIS A 64 4.28 -0.98 -2.84
N VAL A 65 4.04 0.31 -3.05
CA VAL A 65 2.77 0.79 -3.63
C VAL A 65 2.61 0.34 -5.07
N ILE A 66 3.68 0.37 -5.88
CA ILE A 66 3.69 -0.16 -7.24
C ILE A 66 3.39 -1.66 -7.24
N ALA A 67 4.04 -2.42 -6.35
CA ALA A 67 3.85 -3.86 -6.23
C ALA A 67 2.41 -4.25 -5.89
N LEU A 68 1.71 -3.48 -5.02
CA LEU A 68 0.28 -3.69 -4.73
C LEU A 68 -0.56 -3.72 -6.02
N TYR A 69 -0.36 -2.76 -6.90
CA TYR A 69 -1.11 -2.67 -8.15
C TYR A 69 -0.59 -3.60 -9.24
N ALA A 70 0.70 -3.90 -9.27
CA ALA A 70 1.28 -4.85 -10.21
C ALA A 70 0.80 -6.28 -9.96
N ILE A 71 0.78 -6.72 -8.70
CA ILE A 71 0.23 -8.02 -8.30
C ILE A 71 -1.27 -8.09 -8.60
N ALA A 72 -2.02 -7.03 -8.30
CA ALA A 72 -3.41 -6.94 -8.67
C ALA A 72 -3.60 -7.06 -10.19
N ARG A 73 -2.75 -6.37 -10.99
CA ARG A 73 -2.84 -6.34 -12.46
C ARG A 73 -2.60 -7.71 -13.09
N CYS A 74 -1.65 -8.49 -12.60
CA CYS A 74 -1.41 -9.84 -13.12
C CYS A 74 -2.42 -10.89 -12.62
N GLY A 75 -3.38 -10.50 -11.77
CA GLY A 75 -4.40 -11.39 -11.22
C GLY A 75 -3.93 -12.28 -10.08
N ALA A 76 -2.74 -12.00 -9.55
CA ALA A 76 -2.22 -12.66 -8.37
C ALA A 76 -2.84 -12.08 -7.09
N VAL A 77 -2.64 -12.76 -5.97
CA VAL A 77 -3.20 -12.41 -4.66
C VAL A 77 -2.11 -11.84 -3.78
N ILE A 78 -2.35 -10.67 -3.21
CA ILE A 78 -1.41 -10.00 -2.32
C ILE A 78 -1.44 -10.67 -0.94
N LEU A 79 -0.28 -11.11 -0.44
CA LEU A 79 -0.05 -11.49 0.94
C LEU A 79 0.74 -10.37 1.62
N PRO A 80 0.09 -9.47 2.39
CA PRO A 80 0.81 -8.41 3.07
C PRO A 80 1.64 -8.99 4.21
N MET A 81 2.93 -8.64 4.25
CA MET A 81 3.86 -9.06 5.29
C MET A 81 4.48 -7.83 5.94
N ASP A 82 4.75 -7.90 7.24
CA ASP A 82 5.51 -6.85 7.92
C ASP A 82 7.01 -7.17 7.79
N TRP A 83 7.73 -6.35 7.08
CA TRP A 83 9.17 -6.49 6.89
C TRP A 83 9.97 -6.52 8.21
N ARG A 84 9.38 -6.04 9.31
CA ARG A 84 9.95 -6.03 10.66
C ARG A 84 9.75 -7.32 11.44
N TRP A 85 8.91 -8.24 10.93
CA TRP A 85 8.74 -9.55 11.56
C TRP A 85 10.06 -10.30 11.58
N THR A 86 10.20 -11.18 12.56
CA THR A 86 11.31 -12.13 12.60
C THR A 86 11.28 -13.05 11.39
N VAL A 87 12.43 -13.59 11.00
CA VAL A 87 12.52 -14.53 9.87
C VAL A 87 11.59 -15.74 10.04
N ASP A 88 11.45 -16.24 11.28
CA ASP A 88 10.55 -17.37 11.57
C ASP A 88 9.07 -17.00 11.41
N GLU A 89 8.67 -15.78 11.76
CA GLU A 89 7.31 -15.29 11.53
C GLU A 89 7.02 -15.12 10.04
N LYS A 90 7.94 -14.51 9.29
CA LYS A 90 7.84 -14.33 7.84
C LYS A 90 7.72 -15.69 7.15
N ARG A 91 8.64 -16.61 7.46
CA ARG A 91 8.62 -17.97 6.91
C ARG A 91 7.31 -18.69 7.24
N ARG A 92 6.90 -18.69 8.51
CA ARG A 92 5.65 -19.35 8.94
C ARG A 92 4.43 -18.83 8.18
N ILE A 93 4.34 -17.52 7.94
CA ILE A 93 3.22 -16.93 7.21
C ILE A 93 3.29 -17.31 5.73
N ALA A 94 4.45 -17.19 5.10
CA ALA A 94 4.62 -17.54 3.69
C ALA A 94 4.30 -19.03 3.43
N ASP A 95 4.83 -19.94 4.25
CA ASP A 95 4.63 -21.38 4.12
C ASP A 95 3.18 -21.79 4.45
N PHE A 96 2.59 -21.22 5.52
CA PHE A 96 1.23 -21.55 5.94
C PHE A 96 0.20 -21.21 4.86
N PHE A 97 0.35 -20.07 4.19
CA PHE A 97 -0.55 -19.68 3.10
C PHE A 97 -0.09 -20.18 1.73
N SER A 98 1.02 -20.92 1.65
CA SER A 98 1.58 -21.43 0.41
C SER A 98 1.88 -20.30 -0.58
N ALA A 99 2.56 -19.24 -0.11
CA ALA A 99 3.03 -18.19 -0.99
C ALA A 99 3.94 -18.80 -2.07
N ARG A 100 3.73 -18.40 -3.31
CA ARG A 100 4.54 -18.88 -4.43
C ARG A 100 5.80 -18.04 -4.61
N LEU A 101 5.70 -16.74 -4.35
CA LEU A 101 6.78 -15.77 -4.41
C LEU A 101 6.70 -14.86 -3.20
N VAL A 102 7.85 -14.42 -2.66
CA VAL A 102 7.93 -13.31 -1.72
C VAL A 102 8.89 -12.26 -2.28
N LEU A 103 8.40 -11.03 -2.44
CA LEU A 103 9.21 -9.86 -2.79
C LEU A 103 9.88 -9.33 -1.52
N CYS A 104 11.20 -9.23 -1.53
CA CYS A 104 12.02 -8.90 -0.37
C CYS A 104 12.92 -7.70 -0.63
N GLU A 105 13.27 -6.98 0.45
CA GLU A 105 14.42 -6.06 0.43
C GLU A 105 15.73 -6.84 0.34
N LYS A 106 16.78 -6.17 -0.15
CA LYS A 106 18.11 -6.79 -0.35
C LYS A 106 18.70 -7.43 0.90
N ASP A 107 18.45 -6.82 2.06
CA ASP A 107 19.05 -7.23 3.33
C ASP A 107 18.07 -8.05 4.20
N ASP A 108 17.06 -8.68 3.59
CA ASP A 108 16.06 -9.43 4.34
C ASP A 108 16.52 -10.86 4.64
N ASP A 109 16.50 -11.23 5.92
CA ASP A 109 16.91 -12.56 6.40
C ASP A 109 16.08 -13.72 5.82
N LEU A 110 14.90 -13.43 5.27
CA LEU A 110 14.06 -14.44 4.65
C LEU A 110 14.73 -15.08 3.41
N ILE A 111 15.58 -14.31 2.72
CA ILE A 111 16.27 -14.75 1.50
C ILE A 111 17.16 -15.98 1.78
N GLU A 112 17.83 -16.00 2.92
CA GLU A 112 18.71 -17.09 3.35
C GLU A 112 17.99 -18.16 4.18
N SER A 113 16.68 -18.00 4.39
CA SER A 113 15.88 -18.93 5.17
C SER A 113 15.44 -20.13 4.30
N ASN A 114 15.02 -21.22 4.97
CA ASN A 114 14.42 -22.38 4.28
C ASN A 114 12.91 -22.16 4.00
N VAL A 115 12.51 -20.98 3.55
CA VAL A 115 11.14 -20.71 3.09
C VAL A 115 10.85 -21.52 1.83
N ILE A 116 9.64 -22.07 1.70
CA ILE A 116 9.24 -22.86 0.54
C ILE A 116 8.98 -21.96 -0.68
N ALA A 117 8.52 -20.73 -0.44
CA ALA A 117 8.28 -19.75 -1.50
C ALA A 117 9.58 -19.38 -2.23
N GLU A 118 9.49 -19.09 -3.53
CA GLU A 118 10.55 -18.36 -4.22
C GLU A 118 10.70 -16.96 -3.62
N THR A 119 11.93 -16.44 -3.59
CA THR A 119 12.20 -15.08 -3.14
C THR A 119 12.77 -14.23 -4.27
N ALA A 120 12.29 -13.01 -4.43
CA ALA A 120 12.84 -12.05 -5.37
C ALA A 120 13.26 -10.78 -4.62
N ILE A 121 14.49 -10.35 -4.87
CA ILE A 121 15.08 -9.17 -4.26
C ILE A 121 14.77 -7.95 -5.13
N ILE A 122 14.25 -6.90 -4.52
CA ILE A 122 14.00 -5.63 -5.21
C ILE A 122 15.28 -4.79 -5.17
N ASP A 123 16.19 -5.08 -6.07
CA ASP A 123 17.47 -4.42 -6.23
C ASP A 123 17.63 -3.78 -7.62
N ASP A 124 18.84 -3.38 -7.98
CA ASP A 124 19.11 -2.74 -9.27
C ASP A 124 18.94 -3.70 -10.45
N ASP A 125 19.23 -5.00 -10.26
CA ASP A 125 19.01 -6.02 -11.30
C ASP A 125 17.51 -6.23 -11.54
N TRP A 126 16.72 -6.28 -10.46
CA TRP A 126 15.25 -6.28 -10.56
C TRP A 126 14.73 -5.04 -11.31
N ARG A 127 15.19 -3.85 -10.93
CA ARG A 127 14.77 -2.59 -11.57
C ARG A 127 15.14 -2.55 -13.06
N ALA A 128 16.33 -3.06 -13.41
CA ALA A 128 16.78 -3.18 -14.79
C ALA A 128 15.89 -4.17 -15.58
N ALA A 129 15.58 -5.33 -15.00
CA ALA A 129 14.70 -6.34 -15.62
C ALA A 129 13.28 -5.79 -15.84
N VAL A 130 12.71 -5.12 -14.82
CA VAL A 130 11.41 -4.43 -14.93
C VAL A 130 11.43 -3.36 -16.02
N SER A 131 12.49 -2.55 -16.10
CA SER A 131 12.63 -1.50 -17.14
C SER A 131 12.71 -2.07 -18.54
N ALA A 132 13.27 -3.26 -18.71
CA ALA A 132 13.35 -3.97 -19.98
C ALA A 132 12.05 -4.72 -20.34
N ALA A 133 11.18 -4.97 -19.38
CA ALA A 133 9.93 -5.70 -19.59
C ALA A 133 8.98 -4.92 -20.52
N ASN A 134 8.32 -5.65 -21.45
CA ASN A 134 7.26 -5.07 -22.25
C ASN A 134 6.00 -4.91 -21.38
N GLY A 135 5.70 -3.67 -20.97
CA GLY A 135 4.57 -3.34 -20.12
C GLY A 135 3.18 -3.55 -20.77
N TYR A 136 3.12 -3.84 -22.06
CA TYR A 136 1.86 -4.17 -22.72
C TYR A 136 1.55 -5.66 -22.56
N ARG A 137 0.58 -5.97 -21.74
CA ARG A 137 -0.02 -7.30 -21.62
C ARG A 137 -1.53 -7.15 -21.70
N PRO A 138 -2.21 -7.93 -22.54
CA PRO A 138 -3.66 -7.93 -22.57
C PRO A 138 -4.17 -8.34 -21.18
N PHE A 139 -5.06 -7.53 -20.64
CA PHE A 139 -5.66 -7.79 -19.35
C PHE A 139 -6.73 -8.87 -19.49
N THR A 140 -6.70 -9.89 -18.66
CA THR A 140 -7.77 -10.88 -18.59
C THR A 140 -8.73 -10.51 -17.48
N THR A 141 -9.89 -9.97 -17.82
CA THR A 141 -10.99 -9.80 -16.87
C THR A 141 -11.41 -11.18 -16.36
N VAL A 142 -11.48 -11.31 -15.06
CA VAL A 142 -11.93 -12.53 -14.40
C VAL A 142 -13.08 -12.18 -13.48
N ASP A 143 -14.11 -13.03 -13.47
CA ASP A 143 -15.24 -12.87 -12.56
C ASP A 143 -14.76 -12.94 -11.11
N ASN A 144 -14.92 -11.83 -10.37
CA ASN A 144 -14.62 -11.67 -8.95
C ASN A 144 -13.28 -12.30 -8.49
N PRO A 145 -12.14 -11.93 -9.09
CA PRO A 145 -10.87 -12.50 -8.71
C PRO A 145 -10.46 -12.06 -7.30
N MET A 146 -9.76 -12.95 -6.60
CA MET A 146 -9.13 -12.64 -5.32
C MET A 146 -8.09 -11.54 -5.49
N LEU A 147 -8.05 -10.59 -4.55
CA LEU A 147 -7.10 -9.47 -4.58
C LEU A 147 -6.04 -9.61 -3.49
N LEU A 148 -6.47 -9.86 -2.26
CA LEU A 148 -5.54 -9.90 -1.13
C LEU A 148 -6.04 -10.76 0.02
N LEU A 149 -5.10 -11.24 0.81
CA LEU A 149 -5.34 -11.79 2.14
C LEU A 149 -5.34 -10.68 3.19
N SER A 150 -6.39 -10.62 3.99
CA SER A 150 -6.47 -9.69 5.12
C SER A 150 -6.01 -10.41 6.39
N LEU A 151 -4.70 -10.38 6.65
CA LEU A 151 -4.14 -11.04 7.82
C LEU A 151 -4.69 -10.43 9.10
N SER A 152 -5.12 -11.26 10.02
CA SER A 152 -5.45 -10.88 11.39
C SER A 152 -4.59 -11.68 12.37
N SER A 153 -4.13 -11.03 13.43
CA SER A 153 -3.50 -11.70 14.57
C SER A 153 -4.55 -12.55 15.26
N GLY A 154 -4.68 -13.81 14.84
CA GLY A 154 -5.61 -14.73 15.47
C GLY A 154 -5.23 -14.93 16.94
N THR A 155 -6.16 -14.67 17.87
CA THR A 155 -6.01 -14.94 19.30
C THR A 155 -5.72 -16.41 19.60
N THR A 156 -5.85 -17.30 18.62
CA THR A 156 -5.67 -18.76 18.71
C THR A 156 -4.30 -19.25 18.23
N GLY A 157 -3.37 -18.35 17.89
CA GLY A 157 -2.02 -18.71 17.41
C GLY A 157 -1.96 -19.21 15.96
N THR A 158 -3.09 -19.56 15.35
CA THR A 158 -3.16 -19.94 13.93
C THR A 158 -3.42 -18.72 13.07
N PRO A 159 -2.60 -18.43 12.05
CA PRO A 159 -2.84 -17.31 11.16
C PRO A 159 -4.21 -17.42 10.47
N LYS A 160 -4.95 -16.32 10.42
CA LYS A 160 -6.22 -16.23 9.70
C LYS A 160 -6.08 -15.14 8.64
N GLY A 161 -6.52 -15.45 7.43
CA GLY A 161 -6.46 -14.54 6.32
C GLY A 161 -7.71 -14.65 5.45
N PRO A 162 -8.84 -13.97 5.80
CA PRO A 162 -9.95 -13.90 4.87
C PRO A 162 -9.49 -13.25 3.57
N VAL A 163 -9.95 -13.82 2.47
CA VAL A 163 -9.65 -13.30 1.14
C VAL A 163 -10.62 -12.19 0.81
N ILE A 164 -10.10 -11.09 0.29
CA ILE A 164 -10.87 -9.96 -0.23
C ILE A 164 -10.72 -9.95 -1.75
N SER A 165 -11.84 -9.93 -2.47
CA SER A 165 -11.85 -9.81 -3.92
C SER A 165 -11.71 -8.35 -4.39
N HIS A 166 -11.42 -8.17 -5.69
CA HIS A 166 -11.43 -6.84 -6.32
C HIS A 166 -12.77 -6.12 -6.13
N ASP A 167 -13.90 -6.83 -6.31
CA ASP A 167 -15.23 -6.22 -6.17
C ASP A 167 -15.54 -5.82 -4.73
N GLN A 168 -15.12 -6.62 -3.75
CA GLN A 168 -15.27 -6.27 -2.33
C GLN A 168 -14.40 -5.06 -1.95
N MET A 169 -13.18 -4.96 -2.51
CA MET A 169 -12.33 -3.79 -2.29
C MET A 169 -12.90 -2.55 -2.98
N PHE A 170 -13.43 -2.69 -4.19
CA PHE A 170 -14.14 -1.61 -4.87
C PHE A 170 -15.35 -1.11 -4.07
N ALA A 171 -16.18 -2.01 -3.55
CA ALA A 171 -17.30 -1.64 -2.69
C ALA A 171 -16.84 -0.85 -1.45
N ARG A 172 -15.68 -1.22 -0.87
CA ARG A 172 -15.06 -0.47 0.22
C ARG A 172 -14.61 0.93 -0.22
N PHE A 173 -14.03 1.07 -1.41
CA PHE A 173 -13.66 2.38 -1.96
C PHE A 173 -14.89 3.27 -2.17
N MET A 174 -16.01 2.71 -2.62
CA MET A 174 -17.26 3.48 -2.73
C MET A 174 -17.72 4.04 -1.39
N ILE A 175 -17.56 3.26 -0.31
CA ILE A 175 -17.83 3.77 1.05
C ILE A 175 -16.88 4.92 1.38
N TYR A 176 -15.58 4.80 1.11
CA TYR A 176 -14.61 5.85 1.39
C TYR A 176 -14.89 7.14 0.59
N PHE A 177 -15.31 7.04 -0.66
CA PHE A 177 -15.74 8.19 -1.45
C PHE A 177 -16.94 8.89 -0.82
N MET A 178 -17.96 8.13 -0.43
CA MET A 178 -19.20 8.70 0.09
C MET A 178 -19.11 9.21 1.52
N THR A 179 -18.28 8.60 2.36
CA THR A 179 -18.28 8.88 3.82
C THR A 179 -17.05 9.63 4.30
N LEU A 180 -15.92 9.47 3.60
CA LEU A 180 -14.65 10.07 4.00
C LEU A 180 -14.17 11.15 3.03
N GLY A 181 -14.90 11.40 1.96
CA GLY A 181 -14.60 12.47 1.00
C GLY A 181 -13.40 12.24 0.10
N PHE A 182 -12.94 10.98 -0.07
CA PHE A 182 -11.88 10.69 -1.03
C PHE A 182 -12.29 11.09 -2.44
N ASP A 183 -11.49 11.90 -3.10
CA ASP A 183 -11.65 12.29 -4.50
C ASP A 183 -10.28 12.53 -5.15
N GLU A 184 -10.27 12.96 -6.40
CA GLU A 184 -9.05 13.24 -7.17
C GLU A 184 -8.20 14.42 -6.67
N ARG A 185 -8.71 15.21 -5.72
CA ARG A 185 -8.01 16.33 -5.06
C ARG A 185 -7.38 15.91 -3.75
N THR A 186 -7.75 14.73 -3.25
CA THR A 186 -7.22 14.18 -2.01
C THR A 186 -5.69 14.13 -2.05
N ARG A 187 -5.06 14.57 -0.96
CA ARG A 187 -3.65 14.33 -0.66
C ARG A 187 -3.57 13.50 0.61
N PHE A 188 -3.41 12.20 0.43
CA PHE A 188 -3.37 11.24 1.52
C PHE A 188 -1.95 11.09 2.06
N LEU A 189 -1.70 11.51 3.30
CA LEU A 189 -0.42 11.30 3.99
C LEU A 189 -0.37 9.88 4.57
N CYS A 190 0.44 9.03 3.96
CA CYS A 190 0.64 7.64 4.36
C CYS A 190 1.72 7.54 5.44
N ALA A 191 1.33 7.73 6.70
CA ALA A 191 2.21 7.71 7.87
C ALA A 191 2.16 6.38 8.66
N SER A 192 1.30 5.44 8.25
CA SER A 192 1.17 4.14 8.89
C SER A 192 1.63 3.03 7.94
N PRO A 193 2.20 1.93 8.46
CA PRO A 193 2.75 0.88 7.61
C PRO A 193 1.73 0.26 6.66
N LEU A 194 2.15 0.01 5.41
CA LEU A 194 1.30 -0.52 4.33
C LEU A 194 0.84 -1.97 4.55
N TYR A 195 1.53 -2.74 5.39
CA TYR A 195 1.04 -4.09 5.73
C TYR A 195 -0.27 -4.03 6.53
N PHE A 196 -0.57 -2.94 7.23
CA PHE A 196 -1.86 -2.73 7.87
C PHE A 196 -2.97 -2.49 6.86
N GLY A 197 -4.11 -3.15 7.09
CA GLY A 197 -5.26 -3.08 6.20
C GLY A 197 -5.85 -1.68 6.02
N GLY A 198 -5.80 -0.82 7.05
CA GLY A 198 -6.25 0.58 6.97
C GLY A 198 -5.35 1.39 6.04
N SER A 199 -4.06 1.49 6.36
CA SER A 199 -3.10 2.27 5.56
C SER A 199 -3.08 1.83 4.10
N ARG A 200 -2.94 0.53 3.85
CA ARG A 200 -2.98 -0.04 2.50
C ARG A 200 -4.29 0.28 1.78
N GLY A 201 -5.43 0.10 2.46
CA GLY A 201 -6.74 0.35 1.88
C GLY A 201 -6.96 1.81 1.48
N TYR A 202 -6.55 2.76 2.32
CA TYR A 202 -6.64 4.19 2.00
C TYR A 202 -5.65 4.61 0.91
N THR A 203 -4.42 4.08 0.93
CA THR A 203 -3.42 4.30 -0.13
C THR A 203 -3.95 3.81 -1.48
N MET A 204 -4.47 2.60 -1.54
CA MET A 204 -5.07 2.08 -2.76
C MET A 204 -6.31 2.87 -3.19
N CYS A 205 -7.15 3.28 -2.25
CA CYS A 205 -8.32 4.13 -2.55
C CYS A 205 -7.92 5.48 -3.15
N ALA A 206 -6.94 6.15 -2.56
CA ALA A 206 -6.43 7.44 -3.05
C ALA A 206 -5.94 7.32 -4.50
N LEU A 207 -5.11 6.34 -4.80
CA LEU A 207 -4.64 6.09 -6.17
C LEU A 207 -5.77 5.67 -7.12
N TYR A 208 -6.75 4.91 -6.62
CA TYR A 208 -7.90 4.50 -7.42
C TYR A 208 -8.76 5.69 -7.86
N CYS A 209 -8.94 6.70 -7.02
CA CYS A 209 -9.67 7.92 -7.40
C CYS A 209 -8.79 8.98 -8.14
N GLY A 210 -7.52 8.69 -8.37
CA GLY A 210 -6.60 9.59 -9.08
C GLY A 210 -6.07 10.72 -8.21
N ALA A 211 -6.03 10.50 -6.91
CA ALA A 211 -5.46 11.37 -5.88
C ALA A 211 -3.94 11.24 -5.75
N THR A 212 -3.34 12.02 -4.88
CA THR A 212 -1.93 11.95 -4.54
C THR A 212 -1.73 11.24 -3.20
N VAL A 213 -0.85 10.25 -3.16
CA VAL A 213 -0.35 9.66 -1.92
C VAL A 213 1.00 10.29 -1.58
N VAL A 214 1.14 10.77 -0.37
CA VAL A 214 2.42 11.26 0.17
C VAL A 214 2.98 10.20 1.11
N MET A 215 4.08 9.58 0.72
CA MET A 215 4.74 8.57 1.56
C MET A 215 5.48 9.26 2.71
N PHE A 216 5.17 8.84 3.92
CA PHE A 216 5.81 9.34 5.13
C PHE A 216 6.13 8.15 6.06
N PRO A 217 7.15 7.35 5.70
CA PRO A 217 7.47 6.11 6.41
C PRO A 217 8.05 6.36 7.78
N GLN A 218 7.86 5.40 8.68
CA GLN A 218 8.52 5.38 9.98
C GLN A 218 10.01 5.03 9.85
N PRO A 219 10.88 5.48 10.82
CA PRO A 219 10.49 6.19 12.06
C PRO A 219 10.34 7.70 11.85
N PHE A 220 9.40 8.32 12.57
CA PHE A 220 9.23 9.77 12.64
C PHE A 220 8.82 10.21 14.03
N THR A 221 9.07 11.49 14.38
CA THR A 221 8.50 12.13 15.56
C THR A 221 7.12 12.70 15.27
N ILE A 222 6.33 12.94 16.32
CA ILE A 222 5.01 13.60 16.11
C ILE A 222 5.18 15.02 15.56
N ALA A 223 6.26 15.72 15.92
CA ALA A 223 6.57 17.03 15.36
C ALA A 223 6.84 16.95 13.83
N ASP A 224 7.58 15.91 13.39
CA ASP A 224 7.81 15.67 11.96
C ASP A 224 6.50 15.38 11.22
N LEU A 225 5.60 14.60 11.84
CA LEU A 225 4.28 14.30 11.27
C LEU A 225 3.44 15.56 11.08
N VAL A 226 3.38 16.42 12.10
CA VAL A 226 2.68 17.71 12.04
C VAL A 226 3.27 18.59 10.96
N ALA A 227 4.60 18.73 10.93
CA ALA A 227 5.31 19.53 9.93
C ALA A 227 5.07 18.99 8.50
N ALA A 228 5.10 17.66 8.33
CA ALA A 228 4.83 17.02 7.04
C ALA A 228 3.38 17.23 6.58
N THR A 229 2.40 17.12 7.49
CA THR A 229 0.99 17.37 7.17
C THR A 229 0.78 18.75 6.56
N ALA A 230 1.37 19.77 7.19
CA ALA A 230 1.29 21.16 6.70
C ALA A 230 2.10 21.37 5.41
N ARG A 231 3.36 20.91 5.36
CA ARG A 231 4.26 21.09 4.22
C ARG A 231 3.67 20.46 2.95
N GLU A 232 3.14 19.26 3.08
CA GLU A 232 2.57 18.51 1.99
C GLU A 232 1.11 18.87 1.69
N ARG A 233 0.51 19.77 2.47
CA ARG A 233 -0.92 20.14 2.37
C ARG A 233 -1.79 18.88 2.35
N ALA A 234 -1.55 17.97 3.29
CA ALA A 234 -2.34 16.75 3.39
C ALA A 234 -3.79 17.09 3.71
N SER A 235 -4.72 16.54 2.94
CA SER A 235 -6.15 16.65 3.21
C SER A 235 -6.69 15.47 4.02
N HIS A 236 -6.03 14.31 3.90
CA HIS A 236 -6.42 13.08 4.60
C HIS A 236 -5.22 12.45 5.29
N LEU A 237 -5.43 12.02 6.54
CA LEU A 237 -4.42 11.38 7.37
C LEU A 237 -5.04 10.18 8.11
N PHE A 238 -4.34 9.06 8.10
CA PHE A 238 -4.72 7.88 8.90
C PHE A 238 -3.70 7.63 10.00
N LEU A 239 -4.17 7.57 11.24
CA LEU A 239 -3.35 7.26 12.41
C LEU A 239 -3.97 6.12 13.22
N VAL A 240 -3.14 5.22 13.71
CA VAL A 240 -3.57 4.27 14.74
C VAL A 240 -3.75 5.01 16.07
N PRO A 241 -4.64 4.53 16.98
CA PRO A 241 -4.95 5.22 18.23
C PRO A 241 -3.73 5.61 19.07
N THR A 242 -2.69 4.78 19.09
CA THR A 242 -1.45 5.08 19.84
C THR A 242 -0.69 6.30 19.31
N VAL A 243 -0.70 6.53 18.01
CA VAL A 243 -0.08 7.71 17.40
C VAL A 243 -0.97 8.93 17.60
N LEU A 244 -2.29 8.75 17.48
CA LEU A 244 -3.25 9.81 17.75
C LEU A 244 -3.14 10.33 19.19
N ARG A 245 -3.03 9.45 20.21
CA ARG A 245 -2.82 9.88 21.60
C ARG A 245 -1.57 10.72 21.77
N ARG A 246 -0.44 10.30 21.18
CA ARG A 246 0.79 11.11 21.22
C ARG A 246 0.63 12.48 20.54
N LEU A 247 -0.20 12.55 19.51
CA LEU A 247 -0.52 13.83 18.86
C LEU A 247 -1.28 14.76 19.79
N LEU A 248 -2.22 14.23 20.58
CA LEU A 248 -3.01 14.98 21.56
C LEU A 248 -2.18 15.45 22.77
N GLU A 249 -1.04 14.80 23.06
CA GLU A 249 -0.11 15.22 24.13
C GLU A 249 0.72 16.46 23.77
N ILE A 250 0.76 16.86 22.49
CA ILE A 250 1.47 18.08 22.08
C ILE A 250 0.68 19.29 22.57
N PRO A 251 1.32 20.20 23.35
CA PRO A 251 0.67 21.45 23.72
C PRO A 251 0.22 22.19 22.47
N SER A 252 -1.06 22.56 22.43
CA SER A 252 -1.60 23.37 21.36
C SER A 252 -0.76 24.64 21.24
N GLY A 253 -0.10 24.84 20.15
CA GLY A 253 0.77 26.01 19.93
C GLY A 253 -0.01 27.28 19.99
N THR A 254 -0.53 28.01 19.31
CA THR A 254 -1.38 29.17 19.46
C THR A 254 -2.86 28.79 19.31
N PRO A 255 -3.78 29.42 20.06
CA PRO A 255 -5.21 29.14 19.98
C PRO A 255 -5.80 29.25 18.56
N ASP A 256 -5.13 29.97 17.67
CA ASP A 256 -5.63 30.34 16.34
C ASP A 256 -5.03 29.53 15.18
N ALA A 257 -4.08 28.60 15.43
CA ALA A 257 -3.51 27.78 14.37
C ALA A 257 -3.85 26.29 14.59
N PRO A 258 -4.61 25.66 13.69
CA PRO A 258 -4.92 24.23 13.80
C PRO A 258 -3.63 23.41 13.74
N LEU A 259 -3.49 22.42 14.66
CA LEU A 259 -2.28 21.60 14.81
C LEU A 259 -1.91 20.87 13.51
N LEU A 260 -2.91 20.45 12.75
CA LEU A 260 -2.74 19.68 11.50
C LEU A 260 -3.05 20.50 10.23
N GLY A 261 -3.12 21.84 10.34
CA GLY A 261 -3.42 22.69 9.18
C GLY A 261 -4.84 22.48 8.63
N ASP A 262 -4.97 22.51 7.31
CA ASP A 262 -6.24 22.39 6.58
C ASP A 262 -6.63 20.92 6.32
N LEU A 263 -6.43 20.03 7.30
CA LEU A 263 -6.78 18.63 7.17
C LEU A 263 -8.31 18.45 7.12
N ASP A 264 -8.82 17.89 6.02
CA ASP A 264 -10.26 17.65 5.84
C ASP A 264 -10.73 16.42 6.62
N CYS A 265 -9.87 15.40 6.73
CA CYS A 265 -10.23 14.11 7.33
C CYS A 265 -9.08 13.48 8.10
N LEU A 266 -9.30 13.26 9.39
CA LEU A 266 -8.43 12.45 10.25
C LEU A 266 -9.12 11.12 10.55
N LEU A 267 -8.49 10.02 10.13
CA LEU A 267 -9.00 8.67 10.25
C LEU A 267 -8.26 7.93 11.37
N SER A 268 -9.00 7.20 12.21
CA SER A 268 -8.40 6.31 13.18
C SER A 268 -9.16 5.00 13.26
N THR A 269 -8.42 3.88 13.21
CA THR A 269 -8.96 2.53 13.37
C THR A 269 -7.91 1.60 13.99
N GLY A 270 -8.32 0.37 14.33
CA GLY A 270 -7.42 -0.66 14.85
C GLY A 270 -7.38 -0.74 16.38
N GLY A 271 -8.12 0.08 17.07
CA GLY A 271 -8.29 0.06 18.53
C GLY A 271 -9.42 0.96 18.97
N ALA A 272 -9.80 0.87 20.23
CA ALA A 272 -10.79 1.78 20.79
C ALA A 272 -10.18 3.16 21.04
N LEU A 273 -10.94 4.20 20.69
CA LEU A 273 -10.73 5.55 21.16
C LEU A 273 -11.66 5.79 22.36
N HIS A 274 -11.18 6.44 23.39
CA HIS A 274 -12.03 6.85 24.51
C HIS A 274 -12.78 8.14 24.14
N PRO A 275 -13.99 8.36 24.70
CA PRO A 275 -14.78 9.57 24.38
C PRO A 275 -14.07 10.91 24.67
N GLU A 276 -13.03 10.88 25.46
CA GLU A 276 -12.20 12.04 25.85
C GLU A 276 -11.04 12.30 24.86
N GLU A 277 -10.81 11.40 23.93
CA GLU A 277 -9.81 11.50 22.83
C GLU A 277 -10.46 12.01 21.53
#